data_ccf0a30c654552aaed076f71f7220ecc
#
_entry.id   ccf0a30c654552aaed076f71f7220ecc
#
_cell.length_a   1.000
_cell.length_b   1.000
_cell.length_c   1.000
_cell.angle_alpha   90.00
_cell.angle_beta   90.00
_cell.angle_gamma   90.00
#
_symmetry.space_group_name_H-M   'P 1'
#
loop_
_entity.id
_entity.type
_entity.pdbx_description
1 polymer ?
#
loop_
_entity_poly.entity_id
_entity_poly.type
_entity_poly.pdbx_seq_one_letter_code
_entity_poly.pdbx_strand_id
1 'polypeptide(L)'
;MINLIFFLPTFSYGGAGNSVFRLCKYLDKKKYKINIISIGKCDYKKEFKKFGTKVYELKTKKVSASIFVLNRLVKKIISQNYSKNIFISGIHYANIASIISLRSIKNLKLIVVERTDIQELKIHYSLKKRIKNIFIYFLLKIFYKKADLVIANSLKAKNDLQRICKTKVEKITPPSFLGYEKIKKNKKKNKIFKILTVGRLSWEKDIYTMVKAINEIKEKNIILQILGTGNEKDDIKRFVKKYELQNRIFILGHKKNPRNYYLESDLFINASYFEGFPNAIVEAINFNLPVICSDTTSGVREITLNGKGGDLFRVGDYKSLAKKIISFYLNPNKLNKKLELSRKNIKNFSIERNVKKYDSVFQKI
;
A
#
# COMPACT_ATOMS: atom_id res chain seq x y z
N MET A 1 -16.14 -18.82 -18.38
CA MET A 1 -15.88 -18.03 -17.15
C MET A 1 -14.44 -18.25 -16.73
N ILE A 2 -13.69 -17.17 -16.43
CA ILE A 2 -12.29 -17.23 -15.99
C ILE A 2 -12.25 -17.36 -14.47
N ASN A 3 -11.43 -18.27 -13.96
CA ASN A 3 -11.22 -18.47 -12.53
C ASN A 3 -10.01 -17.67 -12.05
N LEU A 4 -10.21 -16.71 -11.15
CA LEU A 4 -9.17 -15.90 -10.54
C LEU A 4 -8.93 -16.35 -9.09
N ILE A 5 -7.68 -16.67 -8.76
CA ILE A 5 -7.27 -17.10 -7.43
C ILE A 5 -6.26 -16.08 -6.89
N PHE A 6 -6.69 -15.24 -5.94
CA PHE A 6 -5.81 -14.24 -5.31
C PHE A 6 -5.18 -14.80 -4.04
N PHE A 7 -3.88 -14.64 -3.92
CA PHE A 7 -3.12 -15.07 -2.75
C PHE A 7 -2.30 -13.93 -2.15
N LEU A 8 -2.53 -13.66 -0.88
CA LEU A 8 -1.68 -12.80 -0.04
C LEU A 8 -1.39 -13.51 1.29
N PRO A 9 -0.22 -13.25 1.92
CA PRO A 9 0.07 -13.78 3.25
C PRO A 9 -0.99 -13.39 4.28
N THR A 10 -1.48 -12.15 4.19
CA THR A 10 -2.56 -11.64 5.04
C THR A 10 -3.50 -10.75 4.23
N PHE A 11 -4.79 -10.86 4.49
CA PHE A 11 -5.83 -9.95 4.01
C PHE A 11 -6.32 -9.07 5.16
N SER A 12 -5.38 -8.36 5.81
CA SER A 12 -5.71 -7.39 6.85
C SER A 12 -6.17 -6.05 6.25
N TYR A 13 -6.87 -5.25 7.06
CA TYR A 13 -7.20 -3.86 6.71
C TYR A 13 -5.93 -3.04 6.55
N GLY A 14 -5.41 -2.97 5.31
CA GLY A 14 -4.17 -2.28 4.96
C GLY A 14 -3.99 -2.20 3.44
N GLY A 15 -2.91 -1.57 2.98
CA GLY A 15 -2.71 -1.20 1.58
C GLY A 15 -2.89 -2.35 0.58
N ALA A 16 -2.24 -3.49 0.79
CA ALA A 16 -2.33 -4.64 -0.11
C ALA A 16 -3.71 -5.31 -0.07
N GLY A 17 -4.25 -5.57 1.13
CA GLY A 17 -5.57 -6.17 1.32
C GLY A 17 -6.68 -5.31 0.73
N ASN A 18 -6.67 -3.99 1.03
CA ASN A 18 -7.62 -3.02 0.46
C ASN A 18 -7.58 -2.99 -1.07
N SER A 19 -6.39 -3.02 -1.66
CA SER A 19 -6.24 -2.97 -3.12
C SER A 19 -6.83 -4.19 -3.81
N VAL A 20 -6.57 -5.40 -3.26
CA VAL A 20 -7.16 -6.64 -3.81
C VAL A 20 -8.67 -6.66 -3.57
N PHE A 21 -9.13 -6.26 -2.38
CA PHE A 21 -10.56 -6.18 -2.07
C PHE A 21 -11.29 -5.25 -3.05
N ARG A 22 -10.76 -4.04 -3.29
CA ARG A 22 -11.32 -3.09 -4.27
C ARG A 22 -11.32 -3.69 -5.68
N LEU A 23 -10.22 -4.31 -6.12
CA LEU A 23 -10.17 -4.98 -7.42
C LEU A 23 -11.24 -6.05 -7.53
N CYS A 24 -11.32 -6.97 -6.56
CA CYS A 24 -12.30 -8.04 -6.54
C CYS A 24 -13.76 -7.52 -6.51
N LYS A 25 -14.01 -6.42 -5.79
CA LYS A 25 -15.35 -5.81 -5.71
C LYS A 25 -15.84 -5.33 -7.08
N TYR A 26 -14.97 -4.72 -7.88
CA TYR A 26 -15.35 -4.04 -9.13
C TYR A 26 -15.09 -4.88 -10.40
N LEU A 27 -14.48 -6.06 -10.30
CA LEU A 27 -14.42 -7.02 -11.41
C LEU A 27 -15.81 -7.56 -11.74
N ASP A 28 -16.08 -7.79 -13.01
CA ASP A 28 -17.35 -8.34 -13.51
C ASP A 28 -17.54 -9.79 -13.06
N LYS A 29 -18.55 -10.05 -12.25
CA LYS A 29 -18.86 -11.38 -11.69
C LYS A 29 -19.44 -12.36 -12.72
N LYS A 30 -19.93 -11.85 -13.86
CA LYS A 30 -20.37 -12.70 -14.98
C LYS A 30 -19.17 -13.28 -15.73
N LYS A 31 -18.04 -12.54 -15.79
CA LYS A 31 -16.80 -12.98 -16.45
C LYS A 31 -15.89 -13.80 -15.52
N TYR A 32 -15.86 -13.46 -14.23
CA TYR A 32 -14.85 -13.93 -13.27
C TYR A 32 -15.46 -14.66 -12.07
N LYS A 33 -15.00 -15.89 -11.85
CA LYS A 33 -15.11 -16.56 -10.55
C LYS A 33 -13.89 -16.17 -9.70
N ILE A 34 -14.12 -15.72 -8.49
CA ILE A 34 -13.05 -15.22 -7.63
C ILE A 34 -12.90 -16.11 -6.40
N ASN A 35 -11.66 -16.50 -6.12
CA ASN A 35 -11.24 -17.24 -4.95
C ASN A 35 -10.13 -16.47 -4.22
N ILE A 36 -10.17 -16.44 -2.91
CA ILE A 36 -9.19 -15.78 -2.06
C ILE A 36 -8.48 -16.83 -1.22
N ILE A 37 -7.16 -16.81 -1.20
CA ILE A 37 -6.33 -17.64 -0.33
C ILE A 37 -5.48 -16.73 0.55
N SER A 38 -5.52 -16.94 1.87
CA SER A 38 -4.65 -16.27 2.85
C SER A 38 -3.97 -17.30 3.76
N ILE A 39 -2.80 -16.96 4.29
CA ILE A 39 -2.12 -17.81 5.27
C ILE A 39 -2.80 -17.67 6.63
N GLY A 40 -3.01 -16.44 7.07
CA GLY A 40 -3.72 -16.13 8.30
C GLY A 40 -5.16 -15.71 8.07
N LYS A 41 -5.76 -15.13 9.11
CA LYS A 41 -7.13 -14.61 9.10
C LYS A 41 -7.32 -13.56 8.01
N CYS A 42 -8.45 -13.65 7.31
CA CYS A 42 -8.89 -12.67 6.33
C CYS A 42 -9.91 -11.72 6.95
N ASP A 43 -9.53 -10.46 7.21
CA ASP A 43 -10.42 -9.46 7.82
C ASP A 43 -11.60 -9.09 6.91
N TYR A 44 -11.45 -9.27 5.59
CA TYR A 44 -12.50 -9.05 4.59
C TYR A 44 -13.39 -10.27 4.31
N LYS A 45 -13.31 -11.34 5.11
CA LYS A 45 -14.00 -12.61 4.83
C LYS A 45 -15.52 -12.45 4.69
N LYS A 46 -16.12 -11.63 5.56
CA LYS A 46 -17.56 -11.34 5.50
C LYS A 46 -17.94 -10.58 4.23
N GLU A 47 -17.15 -9.58 3.88
CA GLU A 47 -17.35 -8.74 2.70
C GLU A 47 -17.15 -9.54 1.40
N PHE A 48 -16.12 -10.37 1.31
CA PHE A 48 -15.90 -11.26 0.16
C PHE A 48 -17.06 -12.23 -0.06
N LYS A 49 -17.60 -12.81 1.00
CA LYS A 49 -18.76 -13.72 0.91
C LYS A 49 -19.98 -13.04 0.28
N LYS A 50 -20.21 -11.73 0.55
CA LYS A 50 -21.31 -10.97 -0.07
C LYS A 50 -21.22 -10.91 -1.60
N PHE A 51 -20.03 -11.12 -2.19
CA PHE A 51 -19.81 -11.14 -3.62
C PHE A 51 -19.72 -12.56 -4.20
N GLY A 52 -20.12 -13.59 -3.44
CA GLY A 52 -20.01 -14.98 -3.86
C GLY A 52 -18.57 -15.51 -3.96
N THR A 53 -17.62 -14.80 -3.33
CA THR A 53 -16.20 -15.16 -3.34
C THR A 53 -15.89 -16.15 -2.23
N LYS A 54 -15.25 -17.29 -2.59
CA LYS A 54 -14.76 -18.28 -1.61
C LYS A 54 -13.46 -17.80 -0.98
N VAL A 55 -13.34 -17.96 0.35
CA VAL A 55 -12.15 -17.56 1.12
C VAL A 55 -11.58 -18.76 1.83
N TYR A 56 -10.31 -19.07 1.56
CA TYR A 56 -9.54 -20.18 2.14
C TYR A 56 -8.43 -19.61 3.04
N GLU A 57 -8.43 -20.00 4.30
CA GLU A 57 -7.42 -19.63 5.29
C GLU A 57 -6.54 -20.86 5.56
N LEU A 58 -5.26 -20.81 5.17
CA LEU A 58 -4.36 -21.98 5.20
C LEU A 58 -3.90 -22.36 6.61
N LYS A 59 -4.04 -21.46 7.57
CA LYS A 59 -3.63 -21.67 8.99
C LYS A 59 -2.15 -22.08 9.17
N THR A 60 -1.29 -21.75 8.20
CA THR A 60 0.15 -22.03 8.33
C THR A 60 0.87 -20.86 9.00
N LYS A 61 1.94 -21.16 9.80
CA LYS A 61 2.68 -20.11 10.52
C LYS A 61 3.58 -19.26 9.63
N LYS A 62 4.03 -19.78 8.49
CA LYS A 62 4.99 -19.10 7.59
C LYS A 62 4.62 -19.32 6.12
N VAL A 63 5.04 -18.38 5.26
CA VAL A 63 4.85 -18.48 3.80
C VAL A 63 5.53 -19.73 3.22
N SER A 64 6.74 -20.07 3.68
CA SER A 64 7.45 -21.28 3.23
C SER A 64 6.68 -22.57 3.53
N ALA A 65 6.02 -22.64 4.68
CA ALA A 65 5.20 -23.80 5.04
C ALA A 65 3.91 -23.92 4.19
N SER A 66 3.52 -22.86 3.51
CA SER A 66 2.32 -22.89 2.66
C SER A 66 2.55 -23.57 1.30
N ILE A 67 3.79 -23.80 0.86
CA ILE A 67 4.12 -24.27 -0.49
C ILE A 67 3.36 -25.58 -0.85
N PHE A 68 3.42 -26.59 0.00
CA PHE A 68 2.76 -27.88 -0.23
C PHE A 68 1.23 -27.79 -0.13
N VAL A 69 0.74 -27.08 0.90
CA VAL A 69 -0.70 -26.90 1.13
C VAL A 69 -1.33 -26.09 0.00
N LEU A 70 -0.60 -25.08 -0.51
CA LEU A 70 -1.04 -24.25 -1.62
C LEU A 70 -1.22 -25.05 -2.90
N ASN A 71 -0.26 -25.95 -3.25
CA ASN A 71 -0.35 -26.81 -4.41
C ASN A 71 -1.61 -27.69 -4.38
N ARG A 72 -1.82 -28.41 -3.26
CA ARG A 72 -2.98 -29.29 -3.09
C ARG A 72 -4.30 -28.50 -3.18
N LEU A 73 -4.38 -27.35 -2.52
CA LEU A 73 -5.59 -26.52 -2.53
C LEU A 73 -5.88 -25.97 -3.93
N VAL A 74 -4.86 -25.45 -4.64
CA VAL A 74 -5.05 -24.88 -5.98
C VAL A 74 -5.47 -25.96 -6.96
N LYS A 75 -4.88 -27.16 -6.94
CA LYS A 75 -5.35 -28.30 -7.76
C LYS A 75 -6.83 -28.61 -7.52
N LYS A 76 -7.29 -28.59 -6.26
CA LYS A 76 -8.70 -28.78 -5.93
C LYS A 76 -9.60 -27.65 -6.46
N ILE A 77 -9.12 -26.40 -6.45
CA ILE A 77 -9.91 -25.25 -6.96
C ILE A 77 -10.02 -25.29 -8.48
N ILE A 78 -8.97 -25.67 -9.19
CA ILE A 78 -8.95 -25.67 -10.67
C ILE A 78 -9.54 -26.93 -11.29
N SER A 79 -9.84 -28.00 -10.52
CA SER A 79 -10.50 -29.21 -11.02
C SER A 79 -11.92 -28.97 -11.54
N GLN A 80 -12.51 -27.80 -11.28
CA GLN A 80 -13.77 -27.37 -11.87
C GLN A 80 -13.55 -26.86 -13.30
N ASN A 81 -14.47 -27.14 -14.20
CA ASN A 81 -14.37 -26.74 -15.62
C ASN A 81 -14.49 -25.22 -15.81
N TYR A 82 -13.36 -24.53 -15.82
CA TYR A 82 -13.24 -23.13 -16.18
C TYR A 82 -12.49 -23.00 -17.52
N SER A 83 -12.84 -21.99 -18.32
CA SER A 83 -12.15 -21.71 -19.59
C SER A 83 -10.67 -21.37 -19.40
N LYS A 84 -10.33 -20.76 -18.27
CA LYS A 84 -8.96 -20.35 -17.89
C LYS A 84 -8.83 -20.24 -16.38
N ASN A 85 -7.68 -20.64 -15.85
CA ASN A 85 -7.34 -20.45 -14.43
C ASN A 85 -6.13 -19.52 -14.30
N ILE A 86 -6.27 -18.47 -13.48
CA ILE A 86 -5.22 -17.49 -13.24
C ILE A 86 -4.98 -17.37 -11.74
N PHE A 87 -3.76 -17.59 -11.32
CA PHE A 87 -3.33 -17.40 -9.94
C PHE A 87 -2.57 -16.09 -9.82
N ILE A 88 -2.99 -15.23 -8.89
CA ILE A 88 -2.44 -13.90 -8.68
C ILE A 88 -1.90 -13.80 -7.25
N SER A 89 -0.57 -13.78 -7.10
CA SER A 89 0.07 -13.56 -5.80
C SER A 89 0.56 -12.13 -5.64
N GLY A 90 0.70 -11.69 -4.38
CA GLY A 90 1.25 -10.38 -4.08
C GLY A 90 2.25 -10.42 -2.91
N ILE A 91 3.25 -9.54 -2.96
CA ILE A 91 4.40 -9.45 -2.05
C ILE A 91 5.45 -10.54 -2.37
N HIS A 92 6.73 -10.15 -2.42
CA HIS A 92 7.82 -10.99 -2.93
C HIS A 92 7.92 -12.39 -2.32
N TYR A 93 7.71 -12.54 -0.99
CA TYR A 93 7.74 -13.88 -0.36
C TYR A 93 6.64 -14.82 -0.89
N ALA A 94 5.41 -14.29 -1.01
CA ALA A 94 4.29 -15.05 -1.53
C ALA A 94 4.45 -15.33 -3.02
N ASN A 95 5.02 -14.38 -3.78
CA ASN A 95 5.30 -14.53 -5.20
C ASN A 95 6.28 -15.69 -5.45
N ILE A 96 7.42 -15.72 -4.73
CA ILE A 96 8.41 -16.80 -4.85
C ILE A 96 7.80 -18.15 -4.45
N ALA A 97 7.11 -18.22 -3.31
CA ALA A 97 6.46 -19.45 -2.86
C ALA A 97 5.42 -19.97 -3.86
N SER A 98 4.64 -19.06 -4.45
CA SER A 98 3.64 -19.41 -5.48
C SER A 98 4.28 -19.99 -6.73
N ILE A 99 5.37 -19.39 -7.23
CA ILE A 99 6.07 -19.88 -8.41
C ILE A 99 6.64 -21.28 -8.14
N ILE A 100 7.31 -21.46 -6.99
CA ILE A 100 7.88 -22.76 -6.59
C ILE A 100 6.78 -23.83 -6.51
N SER A 101 5.65 -23.48 -5.89
CA SER A 101 4.55 -24.40 -5.63
C SER A 101 3.74 -24.76 -6.86
N LEU A 102 3.51 -23.80 -7.78
CA LEU A 102 2.43 -23.90 -8.75
C LEU A 102 2.88 -23.96 -10.22
N ARG A 103 4.13 -23.64 -10.54
CA ARG A 103 4.61 -23.53 -11.94
C ARG A 103 4.48 -24.80 -12.76
N SER A 104 4.43 -25.96 -12.10
CA SER A 104 4.29 -27.28 -12.76
C SER A 104 2.82 -27.66 -13.02
N ILE A 105 1.85 -26.87 -12.57
CA ILE A 105 0.43 -27.15 -12.76
C ILE A 105 0.05 -26.74 -14.17
N LYS A 106 -0.34 -27.72 -14.99
CA LYS A 106 -0.91 -27.47 -16.31
C LYS A 106 -2.23 -26.69 -16.19
N ASN A 107 -2.57 -25.88 -17.19
CA ASN A 107 -3.79 -25.06 -17.25
C ASN A 107 -3.91 -24.01 -16.13
N LEU A 108 -2.78 -23.57 -15.54
CA LEU A 108 -2.74 -22.49 -14.56
C LEU A 108 -1.76 -21.40 -15.03
N LYS A 109 -2.22 -20.18 -15.19
CA LYS A 109 -1.39 -19.00 -15.45
C LYS A 109 -0.99 -18.32 -14.14
N LEU A 110 0.29 -17.96 -14.00
CA LEU A 110 0.84 -17.34 -12.78
C LEU A 110 1.15 -15.88 -13.01
N ILE A 111 0.42 -15.00 -12.32
CA ILE A 111 0.70 -13.58 -12.25
C ILE A 111 1.28 -13.26 -10.87
N VAL A 112 2.45 -12.63 -10.83
CA VAL A 112 3.04 -12.13 -9.60
C VAL A 112 2.98 -10.61 -9.57
N VAL A 113 2.48 -10.06 -8.45
CA VAL A 113 2.33 -8.61 -8.27
C VAL A 113 3.29 -8.14 -7.20
N GLU A 114 4.28 -7.32 -7.58
CA GLU A 114 5.13 -6.67 -6.59
C GLU A 114 4.46 -5.42 -6.06
N ARG A 115 4.27 -5.41 -4.73
CA ARG A 115 3.52 -4.36 -4.03
C ARG A 115 4.39 -3.48 -3.15
N THR A 116 5.64 -3.88 -2.96
CA THR A 116 6.63 -3.16 -2.16
C THR A 116 7.74 -2.62 -3.05
N ASP A 117 8.51 -1.66 -2.56
CA ASP A 117 9.73 -1.23 -3.22
C ASP A 117 10.83 -2.27 -2.97
N ILE A 118 11.52 -2.72 -4.02
CA ILE A 118 12.63 -3.69 -3.89
C ILE A 118 13.77 -3.13 -3.03
N GLN A 119 13.86 -1.81 -2.87
CA GLN A 119 14.82 -1.19 -1.96
C GLN A 119 14.63 -1.65 -0.51
N GLU A 120 13.43 -2.12 -0.12
CA GLU A 120 13.21 -2.78 1.17
C GLU A 120 14.22 -3.89 1.44
N LEU A 121 14.60 -4.65 0.40
CA LEU A 121 15.57 -5.73 0.50
C LEU A 121 17.02 -5.25 0.69
N LYS A 122 17.29 -3.96 0.49
CA LYS A 122 18.61 -3.35 0.69
C LYS A 122 18.80 -2.73 2.07
N ILE A 123 17.70 -2.60 2.86
CA ILE A 123 17.74 -1.98 4.18
C ILE A 123 17.89 -3.07 5.24
N HIS A 124 18.93 -2.95 6.06
CA HIS A 124 19.32 -3.98 7.01
C HIS A 124 19.52 -3.40 8.42
N TYR A 125 18.79 -3.93 9.41
CA TYR A 125 18.98 -3.56 10.84
C TYR A 125 19.84 -4.58 11.58
N SER A 126 20.03 -5.79 11.02
CA SER A 126 20.84 -6.83 11.61
C SER A 126 21.45 -7.72 10.53
N LEU A 127 22.58 -8.36 10.86
CA LEU A 127 23.25 -9.30 9.97
C LEU A 127 22.31 -10.41 9.48
N LYS A 128 21.49 -10.94 10.41
CA LYS A 128 20.49 -11.99 10.12
C LYS A 128 19.47 -11.53 9.06
N LYS A 129 19.00 -10.29 9.15
CA LYS A 129 18.08 -9.70 8.17
C LYS A 129 18.76 -9.43 6.84
N ARG A 130 20.03 -9.01 6.87
CA ARG A 130 20.85 -8.80 5.67
C ARG A 130 20.98 -10.09 4.86
N ILE A 131 21.42 -11.18 5.49
CA ILE A 131 21.56 -12.50 4.83
C ILE A 131 20.21 -12.94 4.23
N LYS A 132 19.13 -12.84 5.00
CA LYS A 132 17.78 -13.18 4.54
C LYS A 132 17.37 -12.35 3.31
N ASN A 133 17.61 -11.04 3.32
CA ASN A 133 17.22 -10.15 2.23
C ASN A 133 18.06 -10.41 0.96
N ILE A 134 19.35 -10.68 1.08
CA ILE A 134 20.23 -11.08 -0.04
C ILE A 134 19.69 -12.37 -0.68
N PHE A 135 19.36 -13.37 0.15
CA PHE A 135 18.80 -14.63 -0.33
C PHE A 135 17.46 -14.42 -1.07
N ILE A 136 16.57 -13.59 -0.51
CA ILE A 136 15.29 -13.26 -1.17
C ILE A 136 15.52 -12.54 -2.50
N TYR A 137 16.46 -11.59 -2.54
CA TYR A 137 16.82 -10.89 -3.77
C TYR A 137 17.32 -11.85 -4.86
N PHE A 138 18.15 -12.83 -4.48
CA PHE A 138 18.61 -13.89 -5.37
C PHE A 138 17.46 -14.76 -5.88
N LEU A 139 16.58 -15.22 -4.98
CA LEU A 139 15.41 -16.01 -5.36
C LEU A 139 14.46 -15.23 -6.29
N LEU A 140 14.26 -13.94 -6.04
CA LEU A 140 13.46 -13.06 -6.89
C LEU A 140 14.03 -13.04 -8.32
N LYS A 141 15.34 -12.86 -8.47
CA LYS A 141 16.04 -12.87 -9.77
C LYS A 141 15.86 -14.17 -10.53
N ILE A 142 15.84 -15.30 -9.83
CA ILE A 142 15.69 -16.63 -10.46
C ILE A 142 14.23 -16.93 -10.80
N PHE A 143 13.30 -16.67 -9.87
CA PHE A 143 11.94 -17.18 -9.97
C PHE A 143 11.00 -16.24 -10.74
N TYR A 144 11.13 -14.90 -10.66
CA TYR A 144 10.16 -14.02 -11.31
C TYR A 144 10.08 -14.20 -12.83
N LYS A 145 11.19 -14.53 -13.51
CA LYS A 145 11.20 -14.87 -14.93
C LYS A 145 10.41 -16.13 -15.29
N LYS A 146 10.01 -16.94 -14.31
CA LYS A 146 9.24 -18.17 -14.47
C LYS A 146 7.74 -17.96 -14.27
N ALA A 147 7.30 -16.75 -13.93
CA ALA A 147 5.89 -16.35 -13.93
C ALA A 147 5.44 -16.00 -15.36
N ASP A 148 4.18 -16.23 -15.68
CA ASP A 148 3.61 -15.83 -17.00
C ASP A 148 3.55 -14.30 -17.12
N LEU A 149 3.39 -13.58 -16.01
CA LEU A 149 3.42 -12.12 -15.98
C LEU A 149 3.90 -11.60 -14.63
N VAL A 150 4.71 -10.55 -14.67
CA VAL A 150 5.10 -9.75 -13.50
C VAL A 150 4.42 -8.39 -13.58
N ILE A 151 3.73 -7.99 -12.51
CA ILE A 151 3.10 -6.67 -12.39
C ILE A 151 3.79 -5.88 -11.28
N ALA A 152 4.08 -4.61 -11.52
CA ALA A 152 4.60 -3.66 -10.53
C ALA A 152 3.62 -2.53 -10.25
N ASN A 153 3.56 -2.06 -9.01
CA ASN A 153 2.65 -1.01 -8.58
C ASN A 153 3.10 0.41 -8.96
N SER A 154 4.37 0.60 -9.30
CA SER A 154 4.95 1.91 -9.65
C SER A 154 5.90 1.78 -10.82
N LEU A 155 6.20 2.92 -11.48
CA LEU A 155 7.14 2.95 -12.61
C LEU A 155 8.55 2.55 -12.17
N LYS A 156 8.98 3.05 -11.00
CA LYS A 156 10.30 2.68 -10.46
C LYS A 156 10.39 1.19 -10.18
N ALA A 157 9.39 0.60 -9.50
CA ALA A 157 9.35 -0.83 -9.24
C ALA A 157 9.35 -1.66 -10.53
N LYS A 158 8.63 -1.20 -11.58
CA LYS A 158 8.68 -1.81 -12.91
C LYS A 158 10.11 -1.83 -13.46
N ASN A 159 10.77 -0.66 -13.51
CA ASN A 159 12.11 -0.53 -14.10
C ASN A 159 13.15 -1.35 -13.32
N ASP A 160 13.08 -1.32 -11.98
CA ASP A 160 13.96 -2.11 -11.13
C ASP A 160 13.76 -3.62 -11.35
N LEU A 161 12.52 -4.09 -11.41
CA LEU A 161 12.21 -5.51 -11.67
C LEU A 161 12.65 -5.96 -13.06
N GLN A 162 12.41 -5.16 -14.10
CA GLN A 162 12.86 -5.48 -15.45
C GLN A 162 14.39 -5.65 -15.50
N ARG A 163 15.13 -4.77 -14.85
CA ARG A 163 16.59 -4.83 -14.78
C ARG A 163 17.08 -6.06 -13.99
N ILE A 164 16.43 -6.37 -12.84
CA ILE A 164 16.86 -7.44 -11.94
C ILE A 164 16.50 -8.81 -12.50
N CYS A 165 15.27 -8.97 -12.95
CA CYS A 165 14.71 -10.27 -13.34
C CYS A 165 14.87 -10.57 -14.83
N LYS A 166 15.27 -9.58 -15.65
CA LYS A 166 15.39 -9.70 -17.12
C LYS A 166 14.11 -10.31 -17.75
N THR A 167 12.94 -9.82 -17.31
CA THR A 167 11.63 -10.27 -17.77
C THR A 167 10.72 -9.08 -18.06
N LYS A 168 9.68 -9.29 -18.88
CA LYS A 168 8.66 -8.25 -19.12
C LYS A 168 7.89 -7.97 -17.83
N VAL A 169 7.79 -6.71 -17.46
CA VAL A 169 7.02 -6.25 -16.30
C VAL A 169 6.00 -5.22 -16.75
N GLU A 170 4.75 -5.43 -16.38
CA GLU A 170 3.70 -4.44 -16.59
C GLU A 170 3.50 -3.55 -15.37
N LYS A 171 3.16 -2.28 -15.62
CA LYS A 171 2.83 -1.35 -14.55
C LYS A 171 1.32 -1.23 -14.41
N ILE A 172 0.79 -1.69 -13.28
CA ILE A 172 -0.62 -1.47 -12.90
C ILE A 172 -0.65 -0.97 -11.47
N THR A 173 -1.02 0.31 -11.29
CA THR A 173 -1.15 0.89 -9.96
C THR A 173 -2.35 0.31 -9.21
N PRO A 174 -2.34 0.31 -7.86
CA PRO A 174 -3.50 -0.14 -7.10
C PRO A 174 -4.75 0.69 -7.42
N PRO A 175 -5.95 0.09 -7.39
CA PRO A 175 -7.21 0.82 -7.52
C PRO A 175 -7.47 1.64 -6.24
N SER A 176 -6.99 2.89 -6.21
CA SER A 176 -6.92 3.72 -5.00
C SER A 176 -7.90 4.86 -4.96
N PHE A 177 -8.26 5.42 -6.13
CA PHE A 177 -9.16 6.56 -6.25
C PHE A 177 -10.58 6.11 -6.56
N LEU A 178 -11.53 6.39 -5.64
CA LEU A 178 -12.95 5.99 -5.74
C LEU A 178 -13.84 7.02 -6.45
N GLY A 179 -13.32 8.17 -6.76
CA GLY A 179 -14.07 9.36 -7.20
C GLY A 179 -13.96 10.49 -6.18
N TYR A 180 -14.13 11.71 -6.65
CA TYR A 180 -14.06 12.86 -5.74
C TYR A 180 -15.21 12.87 -4.75
N GLU A 181 -14.88 12.96 -3.48
CA GLU A 181 -15.86 13.26 -2.46
C GLU A 181 -16.41 14.69 -2.66
N LYS A 182 -17.73 14.83 -2.59
CA LYS A 182 -18.36 16.16 -2.50
C LYS A 182 -18.07 16.72 -1.10
N ILE A 183 -17.01 17.48 -0.98
CA ILE A 183 -16.56 18.03 0.29
C ILE A 183 -17.15 19.44 0.44
N LYS A 184 -18.15 19.58 1.28
CA LYS A 184 -18.47 20.88 1.89
C LYS A 184 -17.49 21.11 3.04
N LYS A 185 -16.32 21.68 2.76
CA LYS A 185 -15.45 22.16 3.82
C LYS A 185 -16.05 23.46 4.38
N ASN A 186 -16.94 23.36 5.34
CA ASN A 186 -17.18 24.45 6.27
C ASN A 186 -15.92 24.57 7.15
N LYS A 187 -14.88 25.19 6.63
CA LYS A 187 -13.73 25.58 7.45
C LYS A 187 -14.17 26.72 8.37
N LYS A 188 -14.75 26.36 9.52
CA LYS A 188 -14.60 27.24 10.69
C LYS A 188 -13.08 27.39 10.86
N LYS A 189 -12.58 28.63 11.01
CA LYS A 189 -11.18 28.87 11.40
C LYS A 189 -10.97 28.20 12.77
N ASN A 190 -10.63 26.90 12.74
CA ASN A 190 -10.31 26.19 13.96
C ASN A 190 -9.02 26.79 14.51
N LYS A 191 -9.01 27.09 15.81
CA LYS A 191 -7.80 27.52 16.52
C LYS A 191 -6.70 26.43 16.49
N ILE A 192 -7.06 25.17 16.21
CA ILE A 192 -6.15 24.01 16.21
C ILE A 192 -5.90 23.58 14.77
N PHE A 193 -4.62 23.51 14.38
CA PHE A 193 -4.16 22.99 13.09
C PHE A 193 -3.91 21.48 13.23
N LYS A 194 -4.69 20.66 12.48
CA LYS A 194 -4.67 19.20 12.57
C LYS A 194 -3.87 18.57 11.44
N ILE A 195 -2.81 17.88 11.81
CA ILE A 195 -2.01 17.05 10.89
C ILE A 195 -2.47 15.62 11.04
N LEU A 196 -2.65 14.93 9.91
CA LEU A 196 -3.04 13.51 9.86
C LEU A 196 -1.95 12.65 9.24
N THR A 197 -1.72 11.48 9.81
CA THR A 197 -1.04 10.37 9.15
C THR A 197 -1.84 9.09 9.31
N VAL A 198 -1.87 8.25 8.26
CA VAL A 198 -2.64 7.00 8.24
C VAL A 198 -1.75 5.87 7.73
N GLY A 199 -1.56 4.84 8.53
CA GLY A 199 -0.73 3.70 8.13
C GLY A 199 -0.48 2.71 9.25
N ARG A 200 0.23 1.62 8.93
CA ARG A 200 0.68 0.67 9.92
C ARG A 200 1.71 1.34 10.83
N LEU A 201 1.65 1.08 12.14
CA LEU A 201 2.67 1.54 13.08
C LEU A 201 3.84 0.54 13.07
N SER A 202 4.69 0.68 12.09
CA SER A 202 5.86 -0.15 11.83
C SER A 202 7.02 0.74 11.40
N TRP A 203 8.24 0.28 11.62
CA TRP A 203 9.46 1.06 11.47
C TRP A 203 9.59 1.76 10.10
N GLU A 204 9.10 1.10 9.01
CA GLU A 204 9.17 1.66 7.67
C GLU A 204 8.30 2.91 7.48
N LYS A 205 7.35 3.16 8.38
CA LYS A 205 6.48 4.35 8.35
C LYS A 205 7.09 5.57 9.04
N ASP A 206 8.18 5.37 9.75
CA ASP A 206 9.00 6.41 10.40
C ASP A 206 8.18 7.49 11.14
N ILE A 207 7.31 7.02 12.03
CA ILE A 207 6.52 7.91 12.90
C ILE A 207 7.44 8.77 13.79
N TYR A 208 8.64 8.26 14.09
CA TYR A 208 9.63 8.97 14.90
C TYR A 208 10.09 10.30 14.27
N THR A 209 10.27 10.33 12.95
CA THR A 209 10.57 11.58 12.22
C THR A 209 9.43 12.58 12.35
N MET A 210 8.17 12.14 12.33
CA MET A 210 7.02 13.03 12.55
C MET A 210 6.98 13.57 13.99
N VAL A 211 7.22 12.71 15.00
CA VAL A 211 7.26 13.11 16.41
C VAL A 211 8.36 14.15 16.63
N LYS A 212 9.58 13.92 16.11
CA LYS A 212 10.68 14.88 16.20
C LYS A 212 10.34 16.21 15.51
N ALA A 213 9.68 16.16 14.35
CA ALA A 213 9.28 17.39 13.66
C ALA A 213 8.26 18.22 14.48
N ILE A 214 7.29 17.55 15.13
CA ILE A 214 6.34 18.24 16.03
C ILE A 214 7.05 18.82 17.26
N ASN A 215 8.09 18.16 17.76
CA ASN A 215 8.90 18.68 18.88
C ASN A 215 9.65 19.97 18.51
N GLU A 216 10.16 20.08 17.28
CA GLU A 216 10.84 21.29 16.78
C GLU A 216 9.88 22.49 16.62
N ILE A 217 8.59 22.24 16.51
CA ILE A 217 7.58 23.27 16.25
C ILE A 217 7.13 23.93 17.55
N LYS A 218 7.29 25.26 17.65
CA LYS A 218 6.92 26.05 18.84
C LYS A 218 5.42 26.25 18.99
N GLU A 219 4.69 26.32 17.87
CA GLU A 219 3.25 26.56 17.82
C GLU A 219 2.47 25.41 18.47
N LYS A 220 1.93 25.67 19.68
CA LYS A 220 1.24 24.66 20.51
C LYS A 220 -0.12 24.23 19.96
N ASN A 221 -0.72 25.00 19.07
CA ASN A 221 -1.98 24.69 18.41
C ASN A 221 -1.84 23.75 17.20
N ILE A 222 -0.61 23.32 16.84
CA ILE A 222 -0.35 22.30 15.82
C ILE A 222 -0.32 20.94 16.48
N ILE A 223 -1.22 20.02 16.05
CA ILE A 223 -1.34 18.67 16.58
C ILE A 223 -1.18 17.62 15.48
N LEU A 224 -0.70 16.43 15.86
CA LEU A 224 -0.56 15.27 14.98
C LEU A 224 -1.52 14.16 15.42
N GLN A 225 -2.37 13.71 14.50
CA GLN A 225 -3.25 12.56 14.66
C GLN A 225 -2.69 11.37 13.88
N ILE A 226 -2.49 10.23 14.55
CA ILE A 226 -1.91 9.02 14.00
C ILE A 226 -2.98 7.93 13.98
N LEU A 227 -3.43 7.55 12.78
CA LEU A 227 -4.37 6.45 12.57
C LEU A 227 -3.65 5.20 12.14
N GLY A 228 -3.77 4.14 12.94
CA GLY A 228 -3.21 2.83 12.63
C GLY A 228 -2.85 2.02 13.85
N THR A 229 -2.44 0.78 13.60
CA THR A 229 -1.90 -0.14 14.59
C THR A 229 -0.66 -0.82 14.03
N GLY A 230 0.14 -1.39 14.87
CA GLY A 230 1.35 -2.11 14.49
C GLY A 230 2.22 -2.45 15.69
N ASN A 231 3.30 -3.14 15.42
CA ASN A 231 4.23 -3.64 16.44
C ASN A 231 5.00 -2.51 17.15
N GLU A 232 5.11 -1.32 16.55
CA GLU A 232 5.82 -0.17 17.12
C GLU A 232 4.93 0.74 17.96
N LYS A 233 3.64 0.40 18.13
CA LYS A 233 2.68 1.28 18.81
C LYS A 233 3.15 1.72 20.21
N ASP A 234 3.64 0.79 21.01
CA ASP A 234 4.02 1.09 22.39
C ASP A 234 5.38 1.79 22.47
N ASP A 235 6.29 1.50 21.55
CA ASP A 235 7.56 2.24 21.40
C ASP A 235 7.31 3.69 21.01
N ILE A 236 6.39 3.92 20.06
CA ILE A 236 5.99 5.27 19.65
C ILE A 236 5.35 6.02 20.83
N LYS A 237 4.49 5.38 21.63
CA LYS A 237 3.93 6.00 22.84
C LYS A 237 5.00 6.41 23.83
N ARG A 238 5.98 5.53 24.10
CA ARG A 238 7.12 5.85 24.97
C ARG A 238 7.92 7.02 24.42
N PHE A 239 8.12 7.06 23.11
CA PHE A 239 8.85 8.13 22.44
C PHE A 239 8.10 9.48 22.52
N VAL A 240 6.78 9.49 22.33
CA VAL A 240 5.92 10.67 22.51
C VAL A 240 6.00 11.19 23.97
N LYS A 241 5.97 10.26 24.96
CA LYS A 241 6.11 10.61 26.38
C LYS A 241 7.49 11.20 26.68
N LYS A 242 8.55 10.65 26.11
CA LYS A 242 9.93 11.14 26.28
C LYS A 242 10.09 12.60 25.85
N TYR A 243 9.33 13.05 24.85
CA TYR A 243 9.35 14.44 24.36
C TYR A 243 8.21 15.30 24.93
N GLU A 244 7.47 14.79 25.92
CA GLU A 244 6.35 15.50 26.59
C GLU A 244 5.28 16.02 25.63
N LEU A 245 5.01 15.24 24.55
CA LEU A 245 4.11 15.65 23.46
C LEU A 245 2.71 15.00 23.53
N GLN A 246 2.29 14.46 24.69
CA GLN A 246 1.01 13.75 24.84
C GLN A 246 -0.20 14.65 24.53
N ASN A 247 -0.07 15.95 24.74
CA ASN A 247 -1.12 16.94 24.46
C ASN A 247 -1.13 17.41 22.99
N ARG A 248 -0.15 16.99 22.18
CA ARG A 248 0.00 17.40 20.78
C ARG A 248 0.00 16.23 19.80
N ILE A 249 0.23 14.99 20.25
CA ILE A 249 0.31 13.79 19.40
C ILE A 249 -0.66 12.74 19.92
N PHE A 250 -1.63 12.38 19.07
CA PHE A 250 -2.72 11.47 19.42
C PHE A 250 -2.64 10.20 18.59
N ILE A 251 -2.38 9.04 19.23
CA ILE A 251 -2.36 7.71 18.60
C ILE A 251 -3.76 7.10 18.73
N LEU A 252 -4.57 7.24 17.67
CA LEU A 252 -6.00 6.98 17.68
C LEU A 252 -6.38 5.54 17.32
N GLY A 253 -5.38 4.68 17.03
CA GLY A 253 -5.59 3.30 16.65
C GLY A 253 -6.17 3.12 15.25
N HIS A 254 -6.52 1.89 14.89
CA HIS A 254 -7.15 1.61 13.61
C HIS A 254 -8.59 2.12 13.57
N LYS A 255 -8.94 2.79 12.47
CA LYS A 255 -10.32 3.23 12.20
C LYS A 255 -10.82 2.57 10.93
N LYS A 256 -11.92 1.82 11.02
CA LYS A 256 -12.55 1.17 9.87
C LYS A 256 -13.02 2.19 8.82
N ASN A 257 -13.48 3.36 9.26
CA ASN A 257 -13.84 4.49 8.41
C ASN A 257 -13.04 5.74 8.83
N PRO A 258 -11.91 6.05 8.18
CA PRO A 258 -11.10 7.21 8.50
C PRO A 258 -11.61 8.52 7.87
N ARG A 259 -12.76 8.51 7.18
CA ARG A 259 -13.28 9.63 6.39
C ARG A 259 -13.31 10.95 7.16
N ASN A 260 -13.88 10.96 8.36
CA ASN A 260 -14.02 12.19 9.15
C ASN A 260 -12.65 12.78 9.54
N TYR A 261 -11.66 11.93 9.83
CA TYR A 261 -10.29 12.39 10.12
C TYR A 261 -9.65 13.09 8.93
N TYR A 262 -9.82 12.56 7.71
CA TYR A 262 -9.37 13.24 6.49
C TYR A 262 -10.08 14.58 6.28
N LEU A 263 -11.39 14.65 6.53
CA LEU A 263 -12.19 15.87 6.33
C LEU A 263 -11.85 16.98 7.33
N GLU A 264 -11.54 16.62 8.57
CA GLU A 264 -11.27 17.53 9.67
C GLU A 264 -9.81 17.98 9.75
N SER A 265 -8.91 17.34 8.98
CA SER A 265 -7.49 17.66 9.00
C SER A 265 -7.16 18.78 8.00
N ASP A 266 -6.05 19.48 8.27
CA ASP A 266 -5.52 20.57 7.45
C ASP A 266 -4.37 20.10 6.56
N LEU A 267 -3.61 19.09 7.00
CA LEU A 267 -2.42 18.59 6.34
C LEU A 267 -2.30 17.07 6.51
N PHE A 268 -1.85 16.37 5.47
CA PHE A 268 -1.47 14.96 5.56
C PHE A 268 0.04 14.81 5.45
N ILE A 269 0.63 13.96 6.31
CA ILE A 269 2.06 13.66 6.26
C ILE A 269 2.27 12.15 6.05
N ASN A 270 3.23 11.83 5.17
CA ASN A 270 3.81 10.49 5.04
C ASN A 270 5.33 10.61 5.15
N ALA A 271 5.95 9.98 6.16
CA ALA A 271 7.39 10.02 6.41
C ALA A 271 8.10 8.70 6.12
N SER A 272 7.46 7.77 5.41
CA SER A 272 7.97 6.42 5.20
C SER A 272 9.39 6.38 4.64
N TYR A 273 10.20 5.40 5.08
CA TYR A 273 11.51 5.11 4.49
C TYR A 273 11.41 4.60 3.06
N PHE A 274 10.38 3.81 2.78
CA PHE A 274 10.05 3.33 1.43
C PHE A 274 8.56 3.06 1.29
N GLU A 275 8.07 3.15 0.06
CA GLU A 275 6.69 2.85 -0.31
C GLU A 275 6.67 2.19 -1.69
N GLY A 276 5.83 1.16 -1.86
CA GLY A 276 5.52 0.67 -3.19
C GLY A 276 4.57 1.63 -3.92
N PHE A 277 3.36 1.77 -3.38
CA PHE A 277 2.36 2.76 -3.80
C PHE A 277 1.48 3.14 -2.60
N PRO A 278 1.65 4.32 -2.01
CA PRO A 278 0.99 4.72 -0.77
C PRO A 278 -0.46 5.18 -0.99
N ASN A 279 -1.42 4.26 -0.85
CA ASN A 279 -2.85 4.56 -1.00
C ASN A 279 -3.33 5.71 -0.11
N ALA A 280 -2.79 5.83 1.11
CA ALA A 280 -3.19 6.87 2.05
C ALA A 280 -2.92 8.30 1.54
N ILE A 281 -1.88 8.48 0.72
CA ILE A 281 -1.60 9.78 0.06
C ILE A 281 -2.70 10.07 -0.98
N VAL A 282 -3.08 9.07 -1.79
CA VAL A 282 -4.17 9.23 -2.78
C VAL A 282 -5.49 9.52 -2.07
N GLU A 283 -5.76 8.85 -0.95
CA GLU A 283 -6.94 9.09 -0.11
C GLU A 283 -6.94 10.52 0.44
N ALA A 284 -5.82 11.00 1.00
CA ALA A 284 -5.69 12.37 1.50
C ALA A 284 -5.99 13.41 0.40
N ILE A 285 -5.38 13.26 -0.76
CA ILE A 285 -5.60 14.16 -1.91
C ILE A 285 -7.08 14.11 -2.37
N ASN A 286 -7.69 12.92 -2.34
CA ASN A 286 -9.11 12.76 -2.67
C ASN A 286 -10.01 13.56 -1.72
N PHE A 287 -9.69 13.59 -0.43
CA PHE A 287 -10.36 14.42 0.59
C PHE A 287 -9.91 15.90 0.59
N ASN A 288 -9.30 16.36 -0.49
CA ASN A 288 -8.82 17.73 -0.63
C ASN A 288 -7.86 18.15 0.49
N LEU A 289 -6.96 17.23 0.89
CA LEU A 289 -5.98 17.45 1.95
C LEU A 289 -4.60 17.59 1.31
N PRO A 290 -3.90 18.72 1.50
CA PRO A 290 -2.53 18.90 1.03
C PRO A 290 -1.59 17.88 1.66
N VAL A 291 -0.52 17.52 0.96
CA VAL A 291 0.39 16.45 1.38
C VAL A 291 1.84 16.93 1.46
N ILE A 292 2.53 16.52 2.52
CA ILE A 292 3.99 16.59 2.67
C ILE A 292 4.50 15.17 2.85
N CYS A 293 5.39 14.71 1.98
CA CYS A 293 5.82 13.32 1.95
C CYS A 293 7.34 13.20 1.96
N SER A 294 7.86 12.13 2.56
CA SER A 294 9.26 11.74 2.36
C SER A 294 9.51 11.36 0.91
N ASP A 295 10.66 11.74 0.37
CA ASP A 295 11.03 11.47 -1.01
C ASP A 295 11.55 10.05 -1.19
N THR A 296 10.64 9.10 -1.29
CA THR A 296 10.94 7.66 -1.43
C THR A 296 11.12 7.18 -2.87
N THR A 297 11.17 8.09 -3.83
CA THR A 297 11.46 7.80 -5.25
C THR A 297 10.51 6.88 -6.01
N SER A 298 9.52 6.25 -5.37
CA SER A 298 8.59 5.31 -6.00
C SER A 298 7.20 5.91 -6.23
N GLY A 299 6.15 5.23 -5.78
CA GLY A 299 4.77 5.69 -5.91
C GLY A 299 4.49 7.08 -5.34
N VAL A 300 5.27 7.56 -4.35
CA VAL A 300 5.16 8.92 -3.81
C VAL A 300 5.41 9.96 -4.91
N ARG A 301 6.51 9.83 -5.65
CA ARG A 301 6.82 10.76 -6.75
C ARG A 301 5.79 10.73 -7.87
N GLU A 302 5.24 9.55 -8.18
CA GLU A 302 4.17 9.44 -9.17
C GLU A 302 2.89 10.18 -8.73
N ILE A 303 2.49 10.02 -7.47
CA ILE A 303 1.30 10.66 -6.91
C ILE A 303 1.49 12.17 -6.82
N THR A 304 2.66 12.62 -6.35
CA THR A 304 2.98 14.04 -6.13
C THR A 304 3.58 14.74 -7.36
N LEU A 305 3.64 14.08 -8.52
CA LEU A 305 4.25 14.64 -9.75
C LEU A 305 5.67 15.17 -9.50
N ASN A 306 6.53 14.37 -8.87
CA ASN A 306 7.90 14.75 -8.47
C ASN A 306 7.94 16.02 -7.62
N GLY A 307 6.99 16.21 -6.69
CA GLY A 307 6.93 17.37 -5.81
C GLY A 307 6.14 18.57 -6.36
N LYS A 308 5.66 18.53 -7.61
CA LYS A 308 4.79 19.57 -8.18
C LYS A 308 3.36 19.50 -7.61
N GLY A 309 2.91 18.34 -7.15
CA GLY A 309 1.57 18.09 -6.59
C GLY A 309 1.54 17.92 -5.07
N GLY A 310 2.64 18.15 -4.37
CA GLY A 310 2.79 18.07 -2.91
C GLY A 310 4.23 18.39 -2.54
N ASP A 311 4.52 18.63 -1.29
CA ASP A 311 5.89 18.88 -0.86
C ASP A 311 6.62 17.56 -0.56
N LEU A 312 7.90 17.51 -0.94
CA LEU A 312 8.80 16.39 -0.65
C LEU A 312 9.91 16.84 0.30
N PHE A 313 10.30 15.97 1.24
CA PHE A 313 11.44 16.16 2.12
C PHE A 313 12.32 14.91 2.14
N ARG A 314 13.62 15.07 2.46
CA ARG A 314 14.53 13.93 2.55
C ARG A 314 14.09 12.96 3.64
N VAL A 315 14.11 11.67 3.33
CA VAL A 315 13.77 10.60 4.29
C VAL A 315 14.57 10.78 5.59
N GLY A 316 13.86 10.75 6.74
CA GLY A 316 14.43 10.92 8.08
C GLY A 316 14.75 12.37 8.49
N ASP A 317 14.61 13.34 7.59
CA ASP A 317 14.93 14.76 7.86
C ASP A 317 13.75 15.47 8.55
N TYR A 318 13.64 15.28 9.86
CA TYR A 318 12.58 15.90 10.67
C TYR A 318 12.67 17.43 10.73
N LYS A 319 13.89 18.02 10.58
CA LYS A 319 14.05 19.49 10.56
C LYS A 319 13.46 20.10 9.30
N SER A 320 13.73 19.50 8.14
CA SER A 320 13.10 19.89 6.87
C SER A 320 11.58 19.71 6.92
N LEU A 321 11.10 18.61 7.50
CA LEU A 321 9.68 18.37 7.68
C LEU A 321 9.04 19.46 8.55
N ALA A 322 9.63 19.81 9.70
CA ALA A 322 9.15 20.87 10.58
C ALA A 322 9.06 22.22 9.84
N LYS A 323 10.13 22.61 9.11
CA LYS A 323 10.14 23.85 8.30
C LYS A 323 8.99 23.87 7.28
N LYS A 324 8.72 22.77 6.60
CA LYS A 324 7.62 22.67 5.61
C LYS A 324 6.23 22.73 6.26
N ILE A 325 6.05 22.13 7.42
CA ILE A 325 4.81 22.23 8.20
C ILE A 325 4.53 23.70 8.56
N ILE A 326 5.53 24.39 9.12
CA ILE A 326 5.40 25.81 9.50
C ILE A 326 5.17 26.69 8.27
N SER A 327 5.90 26.47 7.19
CA SER A 327 5.69 27.22 5.93
C SER A 327 4.25 27.09 5.43
N PHE A 328 3.67 25.91 5.51
CA PHE A 328 2.26 25.70 5.12
C PHE A 328 1.28 26.29 6.13
N TYR A 329 1.56 26.18 7.42
CA TYR A 329 0.72 26.76 8.48
C TYR A 329 0.61 28.28 8.34
N LEU A 330 1.73 28.98 8.07
CA LEU A 330 1.78 30.42 7.88
C LEU A 330 1.25 30.87 6.52
N ASN A 331 1.55 30.12 5.45
CA ASN A 331 1.13 30.45 4.10
C ASN A 331 0.62 29.21 3.32
N PRO A 332 -0.67 28.87 3.43
CA PRO A 332 -1.23 27.68 2.82
C PRO A 332 -1.36 27.74 1.30
N ASN A 333 -1.28 28.92 0.67
CA ASN A 333 -1.61 29.10 -0.74
C ASN A 333 -0.72 28.29 -1.67
N LYS A 334 0.60 28.25 -1.41
CA LYS A 334 1.56 27.53 -2.24
C LYS A 334 1.26 26.04 -2.32
N LEU A 335 1.02 25.40 -1.18
CA LEU A 335 0.75 23.96 -1.14
C LEU A 335 -0.67 23.63 -1.62
N ASN A 336 -1.62 24.51 -1.43
CA ASN A 336 -2.97 24.37 -1.99
C ASN A 336 -2.96 24.39 -3.53
N LYS A 337 -2.16 25.25 -4.17
CA LYS A 337 -1.95 25.22 -5.64
C LYS A 337 -1.35 23.88 -6.09
N LYS A 338 -0.39 23.33 -5.35
CA LYS A 338 0.16 21.99 -5.62
C LYS A 338 -0.91 20.91 -5.50
N LEU A 339 -1.78 20.98 -4.49
CA LEU A 339 -2.89 20.04 -4.30
C LEU A 339 -3.78 19.94 -5.53
N GLU A 340 -4.08 21.04 -6.22
CA GLU A 340 -4.91 21.03 -7.45
C GLU A 340 -4.28 20.16 -8.54
N LEU A 341 -2.94 20.22 -8.70
CA LEU A 341 -2.23 19.37 -9.66
C LEU A 341 -2.31 17.89 -9.31
N SER A 342 -2.08 17.56 -8.03
CA SER A 342 -2.18 16.17 -7.61
C SER A 342 -3.62 15.64 -7.65
N ARG A 343 -4.62 16.46 -7.40
CA ARG A 343 -6.04 16.09 -7.58
C ARG A 343 -6.35 15.70 -9.02
N LYS A 344 -5.85 16.45 -10.00
CA LYS A 344 -5.97 16.06 -11.43
C LYS A 344 -5.26 14.74 -11.69
N ASN A 345 -4.06 14.54 -11.10
CA ASN A 345 -3.24 13.36 -11.31
C ASN A 345 -3.85 12.07 -10.71
N ILE A 346 -4.49 12.13 -9.53
CA ILE A 346 -5.02 10.92 -8.88
C ILE A 346 -6.12 10.22 -9.68
N LYS A 347 -6.75 10.87 -10.67
CA LYS A 347 -7.67 10.23 -11.64
C LYS A 347 -7.00 9.07 -12.38
N ASN A 348 -5.67 9.13 -12.58
CA ASN A 348 -4.90 8.04 -13.19
C ASN A 348 -4.87 6.76 -12.35
N PHE A 349 -5.19 6.86 -11.07
CA PHE A 349 -5.24 5.75 -10.11
C PHE A 349 -6.68 5.34 -9.78
N SER A 350 -7.64 5.72 -10.61
CA SER A 350 -9.06 5.39 -10.42
C SER A 350 -9.29 3.90 -10.46
N ILE A 351 -10.27 3.44 -9.69
CA ILE A 351 -10.69 2.04 -9.67
C ILE A 351 -11.06 1.60 -11.07
N GLU A 352 -11.92 2.35 -11.76
CA GLU A 352 -12.39 2.01 -13.10
C GLU A 352 -11.21 1.77 -14.06
N ARG A 353 -10.28 2.73 -14.15
CA ARG A 353 -9.13 2.64 -15.04
C ARG A 353 -8.22 1.44 -14.74
N ASN A 354 -7.97 1.18 -13.45
CA ASN A 354 -7.08 0.09 -13.06
C ASN A 354 -7.78 -1.28 -13.14
N VAL A 355 -9.08 -1.36 -12.85
CA VAL A 355 -9.85 -2.59 -13.07
C VAL A 355 -9.86 -2.95 -14.57
N LYS A 356 -10.08 -1.98 -15.49
CA LYS A 356 -9.99 -2.20 -16.95
C LYS A 356 -8.61 -2.72 -17.36
N LYS A 357 -7.51 -2.23 -16.76
CA LYS A 357 -6.16 -2.75 -17.04
C LYS A 357 -6.00 -4.20 -16.59
N TYR A 358 -6.45 -4.53 -15.38
CA TYR A 358 -6.44 -5.92 -14.91
C TYR A 358 -7.32 -6.81 -15.76
N ASP A 359 -8.53 -6.37 -16.14
CA ASP A 359 -9.42 -7.09 -17.03
C ASP A 359 -8.72 -7.41 -18.36
N SER A 360 -8.10 -6.40 -19.01
CA SER A 360 -7.31 -6.60 -20.24
C SER A 360 -6.18 -7.63 -20.07
N VAL A 361 -5.47 -7.60 -18.95
CA VAL A 361 -4.42 -8.57 -18.65
C VAL A 361 -5.00 -9.98 -18.50
N PHE A 362 -6.08 -10.16 -17.75
CA PHE A 362 -6.70 -11.46 -17.51
C PHE A 362 -7.28 -12.09 -18.78
N GLN A 363 -7.72 -11.28 -19.72
CA GLN A 363 -8.20 -11.76 -21.03
C GLN A 363 -7.03 -12.23 -21.93
N LYS A 364 -5.90 -11.51 -21.93
CA LYS A 364 -4.78 -11.73 -22.86
C LYS A 364 -3.83 -12.84 -22.44
N ILE A 365 -3.67 -13.13 -21.16
CA ILE A 365 -2.72 -14.12 -20.65
C ILE A 365 -3.25 -15.54 -20.84
#